data_1c42f86ec358642df4f7bbd50ef2f4c2
#
_entry.id   1c42f86ec358642df4f7bbd50ef2f4c2
#
_cell.length_a   1.000
_cell.length_b   1.000
_cell.length_c   1.000
_cell.angle_alpha   90.00
_cell.angle_beta   90.00
_cell.angle_gamma   90.00
#
_symmetry.space_group_name_H-M   'P 1'
#
loop_
_entity.id
_entity.type
_entity.pdbx_description
1 polymer ?
#
loop_
_entity_poly.entity_id
_entity_poly.type
_entity_poly.pdbx_seq_one_letter_code
_entity_poly.pdbx_strand_id
1 'polypeptide(L)'
;MTQEQIHADVKKYIFDEILPQNMIDGNTKFFINPTGRFVIGGPQGDSGLTGRKIIVDTYGGYARHGGGAFSGKDCTKVDRSAAYAARYVAKNIVAAGLADKCEIQLSYAIGVAHPTSIMVDTYGTGKLSNEKLVDIIRSNFDLRPAGIIKMLDLRRPIYKQTAAYGHFGRNDLDLPWERLDKVELLKSYL
;
A
#
# COMPACT_ATOMS: atom_id res chain seq x y z
N MET A 1 -30.49 -6.38 -18.66
CA MET A 1 -29.78 -5.11 -18.88
C MET A 1 -29.04 -5.20 -20.19
N THR A 2 -29.14 -4.19 -21.05
CA THR A 2 -28.41 -4.15 -22.32
C THR A 2 -27.00 -3.63 -22.13
N GLN A 3 -26.12 -3.82 -23.12
CA GLN A 3 -24.74 -3.32 -23.05
C GLN A 3 -24.72 -1.77 -22.98
N GLU A 4 -25.60 -1.12 -23.73
CA GLU A 4 -25.77 0.34 -23.72
C GLU A 4 -26.14 0.85 -22.31
N GLN A 5 -27.07 0.13 -21.65
CA GLN A 5 -27.46 0.47 -20.27
C GLN A 5 -26.29 0.31 -19.30
N ILE A 6 -25.52 -0.77 -19.42
CA ILE A 6 -24.33 -0.99 -18.58
C ILE A 6 -23.31 0.13 -18.80
N HIS A 7 -23.05 0.53 -20.05
CA HIS A 7 -22.13 1.62 -20.35
C HIS A 7 -22.59 2.95 -19.73
N ALA A 8 -23.87 3.28 -19.89
CA ALA A 8 -24.43 4.51 -19.34
C ALA A 8 -24.35 4.54 -17.81
N ASP A 9 -24.74 3.45 -17.16
CA ASP A 9 -24.77 3.36 -15.70
C ASP A 9 -23.35 3.38 -15.10
N VAL A 10 -22.41 2.59 -15.67
CA VAL A 10 -21.02 2.57 -15.18
C VAL A 10 -20.35 3.93 -15.38
N LYS A 11 -20.57 4.56 -16.55
CA LYS A 11 -20.04 5.90 -16.78
C LYS A 11 -20.57 6.87 -15.74
N LYS A 12 -21.90 6.94 -15.59
CA LYS A 12 -22.58 7.90 -14.71
C LYS A 12 -22.27 7.69 -13.24
N TYR A 13 -22.39 6.45 -12.75
CA TYR A 13 -22.35 6.15 -11.31
C TYR A 13 -20.98 5.76 -10.78
N ILE A 14 -20.00 5.54 -11.66
CA ILE A 14 -18.64 5.17 -11.27
C ILE A 14 -17.64 6.19 -11.80
N PHE A 15 -17.49 6.34 -13.10
CA PHE A 15 -16.43 7.18 -13.65
C PHE A 15 -16.65 8.66 -13.38
N ASP A 16 -17.85 9.16 -13.62
CA ASP A 16 -18.16 10.58 -13.43
C ASP A 16 -18.14 11.00 -11.95
N GLU A 17 -18.37 10.04 -11.02
CA GLU A 17 -18.34 10.27 -9.58
C GLU A 17 -16.93 10.13 -8.96
N ILE A 18 -16.10 9.24 -9.49
CA ILE A 18 -14.82 8.89 -8.85
C ILE A 18 -13.64 9.58 -9.53
N LEU A 19 -13.67 9.73 -10.85
CA LEU A 19 -12.52 10.26 -11.58
C LEU A 19 -12.50 11.80 -11.55
N PRO A 20 -11.37 12.41 -11.17
CA PRO A 20 -11.21 13.86 -11.26
C PRO A 20 -11.34 14.32 -12.71
N GLN A 21 -12.20 15.30 -12.97
CA GLN A 21 -12.50 15.76 -14.33
C GLN A 21 -11.26 16.33 -15.07
N ASN A 22 -10.30 16.88 -14.33
CA ASN A 22 -9.04 17.37 -14.89
C ASN A 22 -8.08 16.26 -15.36
N MET A 23 -8.40 14.99 -15.09
CA MET A 23 -7.64 13.82 -15.56
C MET A 23 -8.29 13.12 -16.76
N ILE A 24 -9.43 13.64 -17.25
CA ILE A 24 -10.19 13.08 -18.36
C ILE A 24 -10.20 14.07 -19.51
N ASP A 25 -9.93 13.59 -20.73
CA ASP A 25 -9.98 14.36 -21.97
C ASP A 25 -10.69 13.60 -23.10
N GLY A 26 -10.75 14.20 -24.29
CA GLY A 26 -11.34 13.59 -25.46
C GLY A 26 -10.63 12.32 -25.98
N ASN A 27 -9.41 12.05 -25.50
CA ASN A 27 -8.63 10.85 -25.86
C ASN A 27 -8.75 9.74 -24.81
N THR A 28 -9.39 10.02 -23.68
CA THR A 28 -9.58 9.04 -22.60
C THR A 28 -10.47 7.89 -23.06
N LYS A 29 -9.97 6.67 -22.98
CA LYS A 29 -10.68 5.46 -23.40
C LYS A 29 -11.35 4.80 -22.19
N PHE A 30 -12.64 4.53 -22.32
CA PHE A 30 -13.42 3.81 -21.34
C PHE A 30 -13.73 2.40 -21.84
N PHE A 31 -13.21 1.39 -21.15
CA PHE A 31 -13.47 -0.01 -21.44
C PHE A 31 -14.46 -0.56 -20.41
N ILE A 32 -15.72 -0.66 -20.79
CA ILE A 32 -16.80 -1.10 -19.92
C ILE A 32 -17.33 -2.42 -20.47
N ASN A 33 -17.11 -3.53 -19.74
CA ASN A 33 -17.56 -4.86 -20.14
C ASN A 33 -17.27 -5.19 -21.62
N PRO A 34 -16.01 -5.04 -22.09
CA PRO A 34 -15.69 -5.10 -23.52
C PRO A 34 -15.88 -6.47 -24.16
N THR A 35 -15.93 -7.54 -23.35
CA THR A 35 -16.21 -8.91 -23.81
C THR A 35 -17.70 -9.18 -24.02
N GLY A 36 -18.56 -8.23 -23.65
CA GLY A 36 -20.01 -8.32 -23.85
C GLY A 36 -20.72 -9.13 -22.77
N ARG A 37 -21.67 -10.00 -23.19
CA ARG A 37 -22.56 -10.69 -22.25
C ARG A 37 -21.81 -11.64 -21.31
N PHE A 38 -21.95 -11.41 -20.01
CA PHE A 38 -21.43 -12.25 -18.93
C PHE A 38 -22.58 -13.04 -18.30
N VAL A 39 -22.57 -14.37 -18.44
CA VAL A 39 -23.69 -15.22 -18.05
C VAL A 39 -23.41 -16.02 -16.79
N ILE A 40 -22.25 -16.67 -16.73
CA ILE A 40 -21.85 -17.49 -15.58
C ILE A 40 -20.99 -16.62 -14.66
N GLY A 41 -21.49 -16.34 -13.48
CA GLY A 41 -20.81 -15.52 -12.45
C GLY A 41 -20.55 -16.29 -11.17
N GLY A 42 -19.99 -15.60 -10.20
CA GLY A 42 -19.66 -16.15 -8.89
C GLY A 42 -18.58 -17.24 -8.95
N PRO A 43 -18.50 -18.10 -7.92
CA PRO A 43 -17.45 -19.12 -7.81
C PRO A 43 -17.42 -20.14 -8.94
N GLN A 44 -18.55 -20.35 -9.64
CA GLN A 44 -18.61 -21.23 -10.81
C GLN A 44 -17.90 -20.63 -12.01
N GLY A 45 -17.97 -19.30 -12.20
CA GLY A 45 -17.29 -18.60 -13.28
C GLY A 45 -15.82 -18.38 -12.98
N ASP A 46 -15.53 -17.84 -11.81
CA ASP A 46 -14.18 -17.53 -11.36
C ASP A 46 -14.18 -17.46 -9.82
N SER A 47 -13.42 -18.34 -9.18
CA SER A 47 -13.28 -18.32 -7.72
C SER A 47 -12.05 -17.54 -7.29
N GLY A 48 -12.22 -16.61 -6.35
CA GLY A 48 -11.15 -15.82 -5.79
C GLY A 48 -10.77 -16.25 -4.37
N LEU A 49 -9.57 -15.92 -3.97
CA LEU A 49 -9.08 -16.07 -2.60
C LEU A 49 -8.50 -14.76 -2.11
N THR A 50 -8.72 -14.43 -0.83
CA THR A 50 -8.08 -13.29 -0.18
C THR A 50 -6.55 -13.44 -0.23
N GLY A 51 -5.83 -12.38 -0.59
CA GLY A 51 -4.37 -12.40 -0.75
C GLY A 51 -3.88 -12.88 -2.11
N ARG A 52 -4.76 -13.17 -3.07
CA ARG A 52 -4.38 -13.52 -4.47
C ARG A 52 -4.35 -12.32 -5.41
N LYS A 53 -4.69 -11.13 -4.92
CA LYS A 53 -4.63 -9.85 -5.65
C LYS A 53 -3.69 -8.89 -4.91
N ILE A 54 -2.41 -9.27 -4.81
CA ILE A 54 -1.43 -8.56 -3.98
C ILE A 54 -1.21 -7.10 -4.39
N ILE A 55 -1.38 -6.78 -5.64
CA ILE A 55 -1.27 -5.40 -6.13
C ILE A 55 -2.51 -4.58 -5.79
N VAL A 56 -3.71 -5.18 -5.83
CA VAL A 56 -4.96 -4.57 -5.34
C VAL A 56 -4.91 -4.36 -3.83
N ASP A 57 -4.34 -5.31 -3.09
CA ASP A 57 -4.17 -5.22 -1.63
C ASP A 57 -3.24 -4.07 -1.19
N THR A 58 -2.43 -3.53 -2.10
CA THR A 58 -1.37 -2.57 -1.80
C THR A 58 -1.54 -1.24 -2.55
N TYR A 59 -0.81 -1.02 -3.64
CA TYR A 59 -0.69 0.29 -4.28
C TYR A 59 -1.22 0.35 -5.72
N GLY A 60 -1.91 -0.69 -6.22
CA GLY A 60 -2.52 -0.70 -7.54
C GLY A 60 -1.51 -0.59 -8.71
N GLY A 61 -0.24 -0.95 -8.47
CA GLY A 61 0.83 -0.83 -9.47
C GLY A 61 1.58 0.51 -9.45
N TYR A 62 1.22 1.45 -8.56
CA TYR A 62 1.94 2.73 -8.44
C TYR A 62 3.34 2.56 -7.84
N ALA A 63 3.53 1.67 -6.86
CA ALA A 63 4.81 1.34 -6.26
C ALA A 63 5.23 -0.10 -6.59
N ARG A 64 6.51 -0.40 -6.41
CA ARG A 64 7.05 -1.76 -6.54
C ARG A 64 6.50 -2.66 -5.44
N HIS A 65 6.46 -3.96 -5.69
CA HIS A 65 5.97 -4.96 -4.75
C HIS A 65 6.97 -6.09 -4.61
N GLY A 66 7.17 -6.58 -3.39
CA GLY A 66 8.09 -7.70 -3.11
C GLY A 66 7.53 -9.09 -3.46
N GLY A 67 6.24 -9.19 -3.81
CA GLY A 67 5.58 -10.45 -4.20
C GLY A 67 4.89 -11.19 -3.05
N GLY A 68 5.08 -10.79 -1.80
CA GLY A 68 4.50 -11.45 -0.63
C GLY A 68 3.02 -11.10 -0.42
N ALA A 69 2.14 -12.11 -0.36
CA ALA A 69 0.76 -11.93 0.06
C ALA A 69 0.65 -11.64 1.56
N PHE A 70 -0.34 -10.86 1.97
CA PHE A 70 -0.56 -10.51 3.38
C PHE A 70 -1.53 -11.45 4.08
N SER A 71 -2.75 -11.56 3.57
CA SER A 71 -3.79 -12.40 4.16
C SER A 71 -3.35 -13.86 4.23
N GLY A 72 -3.68 -14.52 5.36
CA GLY A 72 -3.22 -15.87 5.65
C GLY A 72 -1.89 -15.95 6.40
N LYS A 73 -1.15 -14.84 6.53
CA LYS A 73 0.10 -14.76 7.31
C LYS A 73 -0.14 -14.00 8.61
N ASP A 74 0.42 -14.48 9.70
CA ASP A 74 0.48 -13.73 10.96
C ASP A 74 1.59 -12.67 10.93
N CYS A 75 1.66 -11.83 11.97
CA CYS A 75 2.59 -10.71 12.04
C CYS A 75 4.07 -11.10 12.19
N THR A 76 4.40 -12.38 12.37
CA THR A 76 5.80 -12.85 12.39
C THR A 76 6.39 -12.99 11.00
N LYS A 77 5.56 -13.03 9.96
CA LYS A 77 5.98 -13.12 8.55
C LYS A 77 6.30 -11.74 8.01
N VAL A 78 7.56 -11.52 7.68
CA VAL A 78 8.06 -10.21 7.20
C VAL A 78 7.41 -9.77 5.88
N ASP A 79 6.97 -10.67 5.02
CA ASP A 79 6.18 -10.32 3.84
C ASP A 79 5.00 -9.41 4.19
N ARG A 80 4.39 -9.63 5.35
CA ARG A 80 3.29 -8.79 5.85
C ARG A 80 3.80 -7.68 6.75
N SER A 81 4.49 -8.00 7.83
CA SER A 81 4.88 -7.03 8.85
C SER A 81 5.87 -5.98 8.34
N ALA A 82 6.84 -6.37 7.51
CA ALA A 82 7.80 -5.42 6.95
C ALA A 82 7.17 -4.52 5.87
N ALA A 83 6.21 -5.01 5.10
CA ALA A 83 5.46 -4.17 4.17
C ALA A 83 4.64 -3.10 4.92
N TYR A 84 4.04 -3.44 6.06
CA TYR A 84 3.37 -2.47 6.92
C TYR A 84 4.35 -1.47 7.54
N ALA A 85 5.52 -1.93 7.99
CA ALA A 85 6.56 -1.05 8.49
C ALA A 85 7.10 -0.10 7.41
N ALA A 86 7.34 -0.59 6.21
CA ALA A 86 7.76 0.24 5.07
C ALA A 86 6.71 1.32 4.75
N ARG A 87 5.42 0.97 4.77
CA ARG A 87 4.32 1.94 4.61
C ARG A 87 4.35 3.01 5.69
N TYR A 88 4.48 2.59 6.96
CA TYR A 88 4.54 3.50 8.10
C TYR A 88 5.71 4.48 7.99
N VAL A 89 6.91 3.98 7.67
CA VAL A 89 8.12 4.80 7.54
C VAL A 89 7.98 5.77 6.37
N ALA A 90 7.60 5.30 5.17
CA ALA A 90 7.45 6.14 3.99
C ALA A 90 6.42 7.24 4.20
N LYS A 91 5.29 6.91 4.83
CA LYS A 91 4.22 7.88 5.12
C LYS A 91 4.69 8.98 6.08
N ASN A 92 5.43 8.63 7.11
CA ASN A 92 5.98 9.61 8.07
C ASN A 92 7.07 10.48 7.42
N ILE A 93 7.93 9.95 6.54
CA ILE A 93 8.92 10.74 5.79
C ILE A 93 8.24 11.80 4.92
N VAL A 94 7.23 11.41 4.16
CA VAL A 94 6.48 12.35 3.31
C VAL A 94 5.73 13.39 4.15
N ALA A 95 5.04 12.96 5.20
CA ALA A 95 4.29 13.87 6.07
C ALA A 95 5.20 14.83 6.85
N ALA A 96 6.44 14.45 7.15
CA ALA A 96 7.45 15.33 7.74
C ALA A 96 8.02 16.35 6.74
N GLY A 97 7.71 16.22 5.45
CA GLY A 97 8.20 17.10 4.40
C GLY A 97 9.65 16.82 3.99
N LEU A 98 10.20 15.66 4.32
CA LEU A 98 11.54 15.25 3.91
C LEU A 98 11.62 14.85 2.43
N ALA A 99 10.49 14.48 1.83
CA ALA A 99 10.30 14.21 0.41
C ALA A 99 8.83 14.34 0.03
N ASP A 100 8.51 14.59 -1.25
CA ASP A 100 7.13 14.59 -1.75
C ASP A 100 6.65 13.17 -2.06
N LYS A 101 7.59 12.28 -2.39
CA LYS A 101 7.38 10.85 -2.68
C LYS A 101 8.46 10.03 -1.99
N CYS A 102 8.08 8.85 -1.49
CA CYS A 102 9.04 7.96 -0.84
C CYS A 102 8.63 6.51 -1.04
N GLU A 103 9.52 5.73 -1.63
CA GLU A 103 9.43 4.27 -1.68
C GLU A 103 10.53 3.66 -0.83
N ILE A 104 10.20 2.62 -0.06
CA ILE A 104 11.15 1.93 0.81
C ILE A 104 11.12 0.45 0.49
N GLN A 105 12.31 -0.12 0.31
CA GLN A 105 12.51 -1.56 0.20
C GLN A 105 13.27 -2.07 1.43
N LEU A 106 12.73 -3.13 2.04
CA LEU A 106 13.36 -3.85 3.14
C LEU A 106 13.64 -5.28 2.69
N SER A 107 14.83 -5.78 2.96
CA SER A 107 15.17 -7.19 2.72
C SER A 107 15.66 -7.86 4.00
N TYR A 108 15.35 -9.16 4.13
CA TYR A 108 15.72 -9.96 5.30
C TYR A 108 16.32 -11.29 4.86
N ALA A 109 17.22 -11.80 5.70
CA ALA A 109 17.70 -13.17 5.61
C ALA A 109 17.13 -13.98 6.78
N ILE A 110 16.71 -15.21 6.53
CA ILE A 110 16.20 -16.11 7.57
C ILE A 110 17.31 -16.32 8.63
N GLY A 111 16.93 -16.19 9.91
CA GLY A 111 17.87 -16.32 11.03
C GLY A 111 18.63 -15.02 11.37
N VAL A 112 18.48 -13.95 10.57
CA VAL A 112 19.09 -12.64 10.84
C VAL A 112 17.99 -11.63 11.20
N ALA A 113 18.06 -11.08 12.41
CA ALA A 113 17.00 -10.21 12.92
C ALA A 113 16.98 -8.82 12.23
N HIS A 114 18.14 -8.26 11.94
CA HIS A 114 18.21 -6.96 11.27
C HIS A 114 17.96 -7.08 9.77
N PRO A 115 17.29 -6.09 9.14
CA PRO A 115 17.23 -6.03 7.69
C PRO A 115 18.63 -6.12 7.08
N THR A 116 18.81 -6.98 6.07
CA THR A 116 20.06 -7.08 5.32
C THR A 116 20.28 -5.88 4.41
N SER A 117 19.20 -5.24 3.98
CA SER A 117 19.24 -4.00 3.21
C SER A 117 18.03 -3.12 3.50
N ILE A 118 18.23 -1.81 3.49
CA ILE A 118 17.22 -0.77 3.45
C ILE A 118 17.54 0.11 2.26
N MET A 119 16.63 0.21 1.31
CA MET A 119 16.74 1.12 0.18
C MET A 119 15.63 2.16 0.27
N VAL A 120 15.96 3.40 -0.03
CA VAL A 120 15.02 4.52 -0.13
C VAL A 120 15.12 5.11 -1.53
N ASP A 121 13.98 5.35 -2.16
CA ASP A 121 13.88 6.10 -3.41
C ASP A 121 12.86 7.23 -3.22
N THR A 122 13.32 8.46 -3.31
CA THR A 122 12.49 9.66 -3.22
C THR A 122 12.10 10.22 -4.58
N TYR A 123 12.45 9.54 -5.65
CA TYR A 123 12.17 9.98 -7.04
C TYR A 123 12.68 11.41 -7.32
N GLY A 124 13.82 11.77 -6.73
CA GLY A 124 14.40 13.11 -6.86
C GLY A 124 13.69 14.21 -6.07
N THR A 125 12.71 13.89 -5.22
CA THR A 125 11.96 14.88 -4.42
C THR A 125 12.50 15.03 -3.00
N GLY A 126 13.52 14.26 -2.62
CA GLY A 126 14.12 14.28 -1.28
C GLY A 126 14.85 15.58 -0.98
N LYS A 127 14.63 16.13 0.20
CA LYS A 127 15.42 17.27 0.74
C LYS A 127 16.78 16.84 1.29
N LEU A 128 16.93 15.56 1.57
CA LEU A 128 18.16 14.90 2.00
C LEU A 128 18.51 13.80 1.01
N SER A 129 19.77 13.37 1.00
CA SER A 129 20.16 12.24 0.17
C SER A 129 19.50 10.93 0.63
N ASN A 130 19.35 9.97 -0.27
CA ASN A 130 18.78 8.67 0.06
C ASN A 130 19.56 7.95 1.15
N GLU A 131 20.89 8.06 1.16
CA GLU A 131 21.79 7.49 2.18
C GLU A 131 21.48 8.11 3.53
N LYS A 132 21.33 9.43 3.59
CA LYS A 132 21.00 10.12 4.86
C LYS A 132 19.62 9.72 5.37
N LEU A 133 18.65 9.52 4.49
CA LEU A 133 17.33 9.00 4.86
C LEU A 133 17.42 7.57 5.40
N VAL A 134 18.27 6.72 4.84
CA VAL A 134 18.52 5.36 5.39
C VAL A 134 19.07 5.42 6.81
N ASP A 135 20.01 6.33 7.09
CA ASP A 135 20.57 6.50 8.45
C ASP A 135 19.51 6.98 9.44
N ILE A 136 18.68 7.93 9.03
CA ILE A 136 17.54 8.40 9.83
C ILE A 136 16.55 7.26 10.11
N ILE A 137 16.23 6.45 9.13
CA ILE A 137 15.35 5.30 9.30
C ILE A 137 15.95 4.32 10.31
N ARG A 138 17.22 3.96 10.15
CA ARG A 138 17.91 3.03 11.08
C ARG A 138 17.92 3.54 12.52
N SER A 139 18.02 4.84 12.71
CA SER A 139 18.11 5.47 14.04
C SER A 139 16.76 5.59 14.74
N ASN A 140 15.66 5.68 13.99
CA ASN A 140 14.34 6.04 14.53
C ASN A 140 13.29 4.93 14.46
N PHE A 141 13.56 3.84 13.72
CA PHE A 141 12.62 2.74 13.52
C PHE A 141 13.28 1.39 13.78
N ASP A 142 12.72 0.63 14.70
CA ASP A 142 13.17 -0.75 14.91
C ASP A 142 12.54 -1.68 13.89
N LEU A 143 13.28 -1.93 12.80
CA LEU A 143 12.83 -2.76 11.68
C LEU A 143 13.16 -4.25 11.85
N ARG A 144 13.59 -4.69 13.04
CA ARG A 144 13.64 -6.12 13.35
C ARG A 144 12.23 -6.67 13.45
N PRO A 145 11.95 -7.94 13.08
CA PRO A 145 10.59 -8.51 13.12
C PRO A 145 9.86 -8.27 14.45
N ALA A 146 10.53 -8.54 15.58
CA ALA A 146 9.96 -8.29 16.91
C ALA A 146 9.75 -6.78 17.19
N GLY A 147 10.66 -5.93 16.70
CA GLY A 147 10.55 -4.48 16.79
C GLY A 147 9.35 -3.94 16.03
N ILE A 148 9.13 -4.40 14.81
CA ILE A 148 7.96 -4.03 13.99
C ILE A 148 6.67 -4.43 14.70
N ILE A 149 6.58 -5.66 15.18
CA ILE A 149 5.42 -6.16 15.91
C ILE A 149 5.08 -5.28 17.10
N LYS A 150 6.10 -4.88 17.87
CA LYS A 150 5.94 -4.00 19.02
C LYS A 150 5.58 -2.57 18.61
N MET A 151 6.30 -2.00 17.66
CA MET A 151 6.13 -0.61 17.19
C MET A 151 4.72 -0.37 16.61
N LEU A 152 4.22 -1.31 15.83
CA LEU A 152 2.91 -1.22 15.18
C LEU A 152 1.80 -1.96 15.95
N ASP A 153 2.11 -2.54 17.13
CA ASP A 153 1.15 -3.32 17.93
C ASP A 153 0.35 -4.33 17.08
N LEU A 154 1.09 -5.15 16.32
CA LEU A 154 0.52 -6.04 15.31
C LEU A 154 -0.14 -7.32 15.87
N ARG A 155 -0.16 -7.51 17.20
CA ARG A 155 -0.86 -8.66 17.81
C ARG A 155 -2.35 -8.40 18.06
N ARG A 156 -2.82 -7.17 17.83
CA ARG A 156 -4.24 -6.84 17.93
C ARG A 156 -5.06 -7.52 16.83
N PRO A 157 -6.36 -7.77 17.03
CA PRO A 157 -7.24 -8.38 16.04
C PRO A 157 -7.71 -7.36 14.97
N ILE A 158 -6.78 -6.76 14.23
CA ILE A 158 -7.02 -5.68 13.26
C ILE A 158 -7.13 -6.17 11.81
N TYR A 159 -6.88 -7.46 11.55
CA TYR A 159 -6.67 -7.97 10.19
C TYR A 159 -7.95 -8.26 9.41
N LYS A 160 -9.06 -8.62 10.08
CA LYS A 160 -10.31 -8.95 9.39
C LYS A 160 -10.80 -7.82 8.48
N GLN A 161 -10.70 -6.60 8.95
CA GLN A 161 -11.16 -5.41 8.21
C GLN A 161 -10.27 -5.06 7.00
N THR A 162 -9.04 -5.62 6.89
CA THR A 162 -8.15 -5.42 5.74
C THR A 162 -8.36 -6.47 4.65
N ALA A 163 -9.25 -7.43 4.85
CA ALA A 163 -9.50 -8.50 3.87
C ALA A 163 -10.25 -8.01 2.62
N ALA A 164 -10.81 -6.81 2.64
CA ALA A 164 -11.47 -6.15 1.52
C ALA A 164 -11.00 -4.70 1.40
N TYR A 165 -10.99 -4.16 0.18
CA TYR A 165 -10.65 -2.77 -0.16
C TYR A 165 -9.18 -2.38 0.12
N GLY A 166 -8.26 -3.34 0.15
CA GLY A 166 -6.84 -3.11 0.33
C GLY A 166 -6.41 -2.87 1.77
N HIS A 167 -5.09 -2.84 1.97
CA HIS A 167 -4.45 -2.70 3.28
C HIS A 167 -3.92 -1.30 3.54
N PHE A 168 -3.71 -0.48 2.51
CA PHE A 168 -3.10 0.83 2.61
C PHE A 168 -4.04 1.96 2.21
N GLY A 169 -3.78 3.17 2.74
CA GLY A 169 -4.59 4.34 2.46
C GLY A 169 -5.99 4.31 3.09
N ARG A 170 -6.23 3.42 4.04
CA ARG A 170 -7.51 3.21 4.70
C ARG A 170 -7.69 4.18 5.87
N ASN A 171 -8.07 5.42 5.56
CA ASN A 171 -8.32 6.44 6.60
C ASN A 171 -9.63 6.23 7.37
N ASP A 172 -10.45 5.29 6.91
CA ASP A 172 -11.67 4.83 7.56
C ASP A 172 -11.41 3.86 8.73
N LEU A 173 -10.16 3.38 8.89
CA LEU A 173 -9.77 2.38 9.87
C LEU A 173 -8.61 2.88 10.77
N ASP A 174 -8.58 2.45 12.04
CA ASP A 174 -7.42 2.65 12.92
C ASP A 174 -6.33 1.59 12.64
N LEU A 175 -5.59 1.81 11.58
CA LEU A 175 -4.47 0.94 11.20
C LEU A 175 -3.14 1.58 11.60
N PRO A 176 -2.31 0.88 12.40
CA PRO A 176 -1.09 1.48 12.97
C PRO A 176 -0.08 1.92 11.93
N TRP A 177 -0.02 1.29 10.76
CA TRP A 177 0.87 1.67 9.67
C TRP A 177 0.44 2.93 8.89
N GLU A 178 -0.75 3.47 9.20
CA GLU A 178 -1.21 4.75 8.66
C GLU A 178 -0.96 5.94 9.62
N ARG A 179 -0.44 5.71 10.83
CA ARG A 179 -0.18 6.74 11.83
C ARG A 179 0.96 7.65 11.44
N LEU A 180 0.89 8.91 11.90
CA LEU A 180 1.85 9.99 11.64
C LEU A 180 2.56 10.47 12.91
N ASP A 181 2.72 9.61 13.89
CA ASP A 181 3.26 9.91 15.22
C ASP A 181 4.77 10.13 15.23
N LYS A 182 5.48 9.89 14.11
CA LYS A 182 6.90 10.18 13.95
C LYS A 182 7.21 11.50 13.23
N VAL A 183 6.19 12.21 12.78
CA VAL A 183 6.37 13.41 11.95
C VAL A 183 7.18 14.48 12.65
N GLU A 184 6.85 14.84 13.88
CA GLU A 184 7.58 15.89 14.60
C GLU A 184 9.05 15.52 14.90
N LEU A 185 9.29 14.24 15.20
CA LEU A 185 10.65 13.72 15.34
C LEU A 185 11.43 13.83 14.02
N LEU A 186 10.81 13.47 12.90
CA LEU A 186 11.46 13.48 11.60
C LEU A 186 11.70 14.90 11.07
N LYS A 187 10.85 15.87 11.40
CA LYS A 187 11.06 17.28 11.06
C LYS A 187 12.36 17.86 11.65
N SER A 188 12.85 17.32 12.77
CA SER A 188 14.10 17.79 13.36
C SER A 188 15.35 17.54 12.51
N TYR A 189 15.22 16.79 11.42
CA TYR A 189 16.28 16.52 10.45
C TYR A 189 16.28 17.49 9.25
N LEU A 190 15.24 18.36 9.14
CA LEU A 190 15.17 19.42 8.13
C LEU A 190 16.04 20.60 8.52
#